data_60a4b7dffdefedcbbd76f02059bb9421
#
_entry.id   60a4b7dffdefedcbbd76f02059bb9421
#
_cell.length_a   1.000
_cell.length_b   1.000
_cell.length_c   1.000
_cell.angle_alpha   90.00
_cell.angle_beta   90.00
_cell.angle_gamma   90.00
#
_symmetry.space_group_name_H-M   'P 1'
#
loop_
_entity.id
_entity.type
_entity.pdbx_description
1 polymer ?
#
loop_
_entity_poly.entity_id
_entity_poly.type
_entity_poly.pdbx_seq_one_letter_code
_entity_poly.pdbx_strand_id
1 'polypeptide(L)' 'MMGGLIVLVVLAVAVLALAGWLIGMYNGLVRLRN' A
#
# COMPACT_ATOMS: atom_id res chain seq x y z
N MET A 1 -12.69 13.98 -17.92
CA MET A 1 -12.44 14.68 -16.68
C MET A 1 -12.64 13.82 -15.47
N MET A 2 -13.76 13.14 -15.40
CA MET A 2 -13.99 12.22 -14.28
C MET A 2 -13.04 11.02 -14.32
N GLY A 3 -12.63 10.63 -15.52
CA GLY A 3 -11.72 9.51 -15.66
C GLY A 3 -10.38 9.75 -15.01
N GLY A 4 -9.88 10.99 -15.05
CA GLY A 4 -8.62 11.33 -14.43
C GLY A 4 -8.65 11.18 -12.92
N LEU A 5 -9.77 11.53 -12.33
CA LEU A 5 -9.93 11.44 -10.89
C LEU A 5 -9.94 9.98 -10.46
N ILE A 6 -10.62 9.13 -11.21
CA ILE A 6 -10.68 7.72 -10.91
C ILE A 6 -9.30 7.09 -11.01
N VAL A 7 -8.55 7.47 -12.04
CA VAL A 7 -7.21 6.94 -12.22
C VAL A 7 -6.32 7.34 -11.05
N LEU A 8 -6.44 8.58 -10.60
CA LEU A 8 -5.66 9.06 -9.47
C LEU A 8 -6.00 8.28 -8.21
N VAL A 9 -7.27 8.05 -7.97
CA VAL A 9 -7.70 7.32 -6.78
C VAL A 9 -7.21 5.88 -6.84
N VAL A 10 -7.31 5.25 -7.99
CA VAL A 10 -6.86 3.87 -8.14
C VAL A 10 -5.36 3.77 -7.91
N LEU A 11 -4.62 4.72 -8.46
CA LEU A 11 -3.17 4.75 -8.25
C LEU A 11 -2.82 4.94 -6.78
N ALA A 12 -3.49 5.85 -6.12
CA ALA A 12 -3.24 6.10 -4.71
C ALA A 12 -3.52 4.86 -3.88
N VAL A 13 -4.63 4.19 -4.16
CA VAL A 13 -4.99 2.97 -3.43
C VAL A 13 -3.97 1.87 -3.71
N ALA A 14 -3.52 1.75 -4.95
CA ALA A 14 -2.54 0.74 -5.30
C ALA A 14 -1.22 0.97 -4.56
N VAL A 15 -0.77 2.22 -4.53
CA VAL A 15 0.48 2.56 -3.83
C VAL A 15 0.34 2.29 -2.35
N LEU A 16 -0.79 2.68 -1.77
CA LEU A 16 -1.03 2.46 -0.36
C LEU A 16 -1.08 0.97 -0.03
N ALA A 17 -1.71 0.19 -0.88
CA ALA A 17 -1.80 -1.25 -0.67
C ALA A 17 -0.42 -1.89 -0.72
N LEU A 18 0.39 -1.49 -1.69
CA LEU A 18 1.74 -2.01 -1.83
C LEU A 18 2.59 -1.61 -0.62
N ALA A 19 2.52 -0.37 -0.23
CA ALA A 19 3.28 0.11 0.92
C ALA A 19 2.85 -0.62 2.18
N GLY A 20 1.55 -0.79 2.38
CA GLY A 20 1.04 -1.51 3.53
C GLY A 20 1.49 -2.95 3.55
N TRP A 21 1.53 -3.56 2.38
CA TRP A 21 1.97 -4.95 2.28
C TRP A 21 3.44 -5.10 2.66
N LEU A 22 4.26 -4.21 2.11
CA LEU A 22 5.69 -4.22 2.41
C LEU A 22 5.94 -3.98 3.90
N ILE A 23 5.25 -3.00 4.46
CA ILE A 23 5.40 -2.70 5.88
C ILE A 23 4.95 -3.88 6.72
N GLY A 24 3.86 -4.53 6.31
CA GLY A 24 3.36 -5.69 7.01
C GLY A 24 4.37 -6.82 7.03
N MET A 25 5.05 -7.04 5.91
CA MET A 25 6.08 -8.07 5.83
C MET A 25 7.24 -7.77 6.76
N TYR A 26 7.66 -6.53 6.77
CA TYR A 26 8.77 -6.12 7.64
C TYR A 26 8.38 -6.22 9.11
N ASN A 27 7.18 -5.77 9.42
CA ASN A 27 6.70 -5.82 10.80
C ASN A 27 6.59 -7.26 11.30
N GLY A 28 6.17 -8.14 10.43
CA GLY A 28 6.08 -9.54 10.78
C GLY A 28 7.43 -10.13 11.14
N LEU A 29 8.44 -9.77 10.36
CA LEU A 29 9.79 -10.25 10.59
C LEU A 29 10.34 -9.70 11.90
N VAL A 30 10.12 -8.43 12.15
CA VAL A 30 10.61 -7.79 13.37
C VAL A 30 9.91 -8.38 14.58
N ARG A 31 8.65 -8.67 14.46
CA ARG A 31 7.88 -9.25 15.56
C ARG A 31 8.37 -10.63 15.93
N LEU A 32 8.72 -11.40 14.93
CA LEU A 32 9.19 -12.77 15.16
C LEU A 32 10.50 -12.76 15.94
N ARG A 33 11.29 -11.74 15.77
CA ARG A 33 12.54 -11.64 16.49
C ARG A 33 12.36 -11.32 17.95
N ASN A 34 11.28 -10.60 18.22
CA ASN A 34 11.01 -10.21 19.60
C ASN A 34 10.47 -11.38 20.37
#